data_ac65ef360057cdfd2043c21a47c749e0
#
_entry.id   ac65ef360057cdfd2043c21a47c749e0
#
_cell.length_a   1.000
_cell.length_b   1.000
_cell.length_c   1.000
_cell.angle_alpha   90.00
_cell.angle_beta   90.00
_cell.angle_gamma   90.00
#
_symmetry.space_group_name_H-M   'P 1'
#
loop_
_entity.id
_entity.type
_entity.pdbx_description
1 polymer ?
#
loop_
_entity_poly.entity_id
_entity_poly.type
_entity_poly.pdbx_seq_one_letter_code
_entity_poly.pdbx_strand_id
1 'polypeptide(L)'
;IASEYEHLPMVYKYQSMEIVEEMLKRLQQKETSSWWHRAGKEKTQFIGIYSPISHELQLPFALSLAQVYRESGKVLFLDMEELSILQMMTKQQGNRSFVDLLYLMTRQEAGGEDIRAYTNCFMGVDYVSPFAGPEEMADVEKETWVAFFQQLMASDYDTVVLLFGRTIRG
;
A
#
# COMPACT_ATOMS: atom_id res chain seq x y z
N ILE A 1 -20.08 10.86 15.59
CA ILE A 1 -19.28 10.48 14.40
C ILE A 1 -18.96 11.71 13.53
N ALA A 2 -19.83 12.74 13.44
CA ALA A 2 -19.58 13.93 12.63
C ALA A 2 -18.51 14.88 13.20
N SER A 3 -18.31 14.94 14.50
CA SER A 3 -17.40 15.91 15.15
C SER A 3 -15.91 15.53 15.07
N GLU A 4 -15.60 14.31 14.70
CA GLU A 4 -14.23 13.80 14.69
C GLU A 4 -13.46 14.16 13.40
N TYR A 5 -14.19 14.59 12.37
CA TYR A 5 -13.65 14.89 11.04
C TYR A 5 -13.75 16.36 10.62
N GLU A 6 -14.17 17.26 11.52
CA GLU A 6 -14.35 18.69 11.22
C GLU A 6 -13.05 19.42 10.78
N HIS A 7 -11.89 18.83 11.09
CA HIS A 7 -10.59 19.38 10.73
C HIS A 7 -10.08 18.91 9.35
N LEU A 8 -10.77 17.96 8.71
CA LEU A 8 -10.38 17.45 7.40
C LEU A 8 -11.01 18.28 6.28
N PRO A 9 -10.26 18.59 5.22
CA PRO A 9 -10.81 19.27 4.06
C PRO A 9 -11.86 18.37 3.37
N MET A 10 -13.07 18.88 3.20
CA MET A 10 -14.16 18.16 2.55
C MET A 10 -14.30 18.59 1.11
N VAL A 11 -14.40 17.61 0.21
CA VAL A 11 -14.70 17.80 -1.21
C VAL A 11 -16.06 17.23 -1.49
N TYR A 12 -16.99 18.04 -2.02
CA TYR A 12 -18.32 17.57 -2.38
C TYR A 12 -18.32 16.87 -3.73
N LYS A 13 -18.99 15.73 -3.82
CA LYS A 13 -19.03 14.87 -5.00
C LYS A 13 -19.50 15.56 -6.28
N TYR A 14 -20.36 16.57 -6.18
CA TYR A 14 -21.04 17.21 -7.32
C TYR A 14 -20.67 18.69 -7.48
N GLN A 15 -19.44 19.05 -7.25
CA GLN A 15 -18.95 20.41 -7.53
C GLN A 15 -18.19 20.44 -8.86
N SER A 16 -18.03 21.64 -9.43
CA SER A 16 -17.31 21.78 -10.69
C SER A 16 -15.83 21.40 -10.54
N MET A 17 -15.24 20.91 -11.62
CA MET A 17 -13.84 20.46 -11.63
C MET A 17 -12.86 21.61 -11.28
N GLU A 18 -13.22 22.85 -11.64
CA GLU A 18 -12.44 24.06 -11.31
C GLU A 18 -12.36 24.30 -9.80
N ILE A 19 -13.46 24.06 -9.07
CA ILE A 19 -13.50 24.17 -7.61
C ILE A 19 -12.64 23.08 -6.97
N VAL A 20 -12.71 21.85 -7.50
CA VAL A 20 -11.88 20.72 -7.04
C VAL A 20 -10.40 21.04 -7.26
N GLU A 21 -10.05 21.54 -8.44
CA GLU A 21 -8.67 21.89 -8.79
C GLU A 21 -8.12 23.03 -7.90
N GLU A 22 -8.92 24.06 -7.66
CA GLU A 22 -8.55 25.16 -6.77
C GLU A 22 -8.36 24.68 -5.32
N MET A 23 -9.25 23.80 -4.85
CA MET A 23 -9.13 23.21 -3.52
C MET A 23 -7.86 22.34 -3.40
N LEU A 24 -7.57 21.51 -4.40
CA LEU A 24 -6.34 20.71 -4.44
C LEU A 24 -5.09 21.62 -4.46
N LYS A 25 -5.09 22.67 -5.25
CA LYS A 25 -4.00 23.68 -5.25
C LYS A 25 -3.82 24.34 -3.88
N ARG A 26 -4.91 24.69 -3.20
CA ARG A 26 -4.87 25.26 -1.84
C ARG A 26 -4.34 24.26 -0.81
N LEU A 27 -4.73 23.00 -0.93
CA LEU A 27 -4.21 21.92 -0.08
C LEU A 27 -2.72 21.69 -0.33
N GLN A 28 -2.29 21.63 -1.57
CA GLN A 28 -0.87 21.55 -1.92
C GLN A 28 -0.06 22.75 -1.38
N GLN A 29 -0.56 23.96 -1.48
CA GLN A 29 0.12 25.16 -0.96
C GLN A 29 0.18 25.18 0.57
N LYS A 30 -0.81 24.65 1.27
CA LYS A 30 -0.83 24.56 2.73
C LYS A 30 0.06 23.44 3.27
N GLU A 31 0.25 22.39 2.51
CA GLU A 31 0.94 21.16 2.91
C GLU A 31 2.36 21.03 2.35
N THR A 32 2.78 21.85 1.39
CA THR A 32 4.16 21.86 0.90
C THR A 32 5.19 22.16 1.98
N SER A 33 4.75 22.46 3.20
CA SER A 33 5.66 22.74 4.31
C SER A 33 5.86 21.62 5.32
N SER A 34 5.08 20.52 5.34
CA SER A 34 5.24 19.68 6.52
C SER A 34 5.29 18.16 6.38
N TRP A 35 4.70 17.54 5.37
CA TRP A 35 4.73 16.06 5.38
C TRP A 35 5.26 15.38 4.10
N TRP A 36 5.13 15.99 2.92
CA TRP A 36 5.74 15.45 1.70
C TRP A 36 7.26 15.65 1.66
N HIS A 37 7.80 16.65 2.34
CA HIS A 37 9.23 16.95 2.39
C HIS A 37 9.92 16.55 3.71
N ARG A 38 9.26 15.86 4.61
CA ARG A 38 9.90 15.26 5.79
C ARG A 38 10.53 13.90 5.53
N ALA A 39 10.66 13.52 4.32
CA ALA A 39 11.50 12.40 3.93
C ALA A 39 12.98 12.84 3.87
N GLY A 40 13.53 13.25 4.98
CA GLY A 40 14.90 12.86 5.24
C GLY A 40 14.90 11.33 5.15
N LYS A 41 15.92 10.74 4.59
CA LYS A 41 16.15 9.33 4.24
C LYS A 41 15.92 8.28 5.36
N GLU A 42 15.05 8.50 6.32
CA GLU A 42 14.97 7.71 7.55
C GLU A 42 13.69 6.89 7.72
N LYS A 43 12.65 7.04 6.89
CA LYS A 43 11.43 6.24 7.05
C LYS A 43 10.74 5.97 5.73
N THR A 44 10.41 4.70 5.50
CA THR A 44 9.53 4.22 4.44
C THR A 44 8.18 4.94 4.47
N GLN A 45 7.75 5.51 3.35
CA GLN A 45 6.42 6.11 3.19
C GLN A 45 5.38 5.03 2.92
N PHE A 46 4.24 5.06 3.62
CA PHE A 46 3.12 4.17 3.37
C PHE A 46 1.97 4.92 2.72
N ILE A 47 1.43 4.36 1.62
CA ILE A 47 0.29 4.91 0.90
C ILE A 47 -0.79 3.84 0.84
N GLY A 48 -1.89 4.07 1.55
CA GLY A 48 -3.05 3.19 1.53
C GLY A 48 -4.07 3.64 0.48
N ILE A 49 -4.53 2.70 -0.34
CA ILE A 49 -5.60 2.90 -1.32
C ILE A 49 -6.78 2.05 -0.89
N TYR A 50 -7.89 2.71 -0.66
CA TYR A 50 -9.14 2.07 -0.25
C TYR A 50 -10.32 2.65 -1.01
N SER A 51 -11.21 1.79 -1.45
CA SER A 51 -12.51 2.19 -2.01
C SER A 51 -13.63 1.42 -1.32
N PRO A 52 -14.66 2.10 -0.81
CA PRO A 52 -15.83 1.44 -0.23
C PRO A 52 -16.69 0.74 -1.29
N ILE A 53 -16.47 1.08 -2.56
CA ILE A 53 -17.14 0.49 -3.71
C ILE A 53 -16.07 -0.26 -4.50
N SER A 54 -16.22 -1.58 -4.65
CA SER A 54 -15.34 -2.35 -5.53
C SER A 54 -15.38 -1.76 -6.93
N HIS A 55 -14.23 -1.41 -7.45
CA HIS A 55 -14.10 -0.78 -8.75
C HIS A 55 -13.02 -1.50 -9.56
N GLU A 56 -13.33 -1.90 -10.78
CA GLU A 56 -12.41 -2.63 -11.66
C GLU A 56 -11.09 -1.90 -11.91
N LEU A 57 -11.10 -0.57 -11.80
CA LEU A 57 -9.91 0.26 -12.01
C LEU A 57 -9.07 0.49 -10.74
N GLN A 58 -9.44 -0.06 -9.59
CA GLN A 58 -8.74 0.17 -8.33
C GLN A 58 -7.33 -0.39 -8.37
N LEU A 59 -7.17 -1.64 -8.78
CA LEU A 59 -5.85 -2.28 -8.93
C LEU A 59 -5.00 -1.60 -10.03
N PRO A 60 -5.49 -1.34 -11.27
CA PRO A 60 -4.73 -0.58 -12.26
C PRO A 60 -4.31 0.80 -11.78
N PHE A 61 -5.17 1.51 -11.06
CA PHE A 61 -4.84 2.81 -10.47
C PHE A 61 -3.71 2.68 -9.44
N ALA A 62 -3.82 1.72 -8.52
CA ALA A 62 -2.82 1.49 -7.48
C ALA A 62 -1.45 1.13 -8.07
N LEU A 63 -1.41 0.27 -9.09
CA LEU A 63 -0.18 -0.07 -9.81
C LEU A 63 0.40 1.13 -10.57
N SER A 64 -0.44 1.94 -11.21
CA SER A 64 0.02 3.16 -11.89
C SER A 64 0.61 4.16 -10.89
N LEU A 65 -0.02 4.31 -9.73
CA LEU A 65 0.52 5.16 -8.66
C LEU A 65 1.87 4.64 -8.16
N ALA A 66 2.00 3.33 -7.95
CA ALA A 66 3.27 2.71 -7.57
C ALA A 66 4.37 2.97 -8.62
N GLN A 67 4.04 2.93 -9.92
CA GLN A 67 4.97 3.26 -10.99
C GLN A 67 5.43 4.74 -10.96
N VAL A 68 4.53 5.67 -10.64
CA VAL A 68 4.89 7.09 -10.49
C VAL A 68 5.89 7.27 -9.34
N TYR A 69 5.63 6.63 -8.20
CA TYR A 69 6.56 6.69 -7.05
C TYR A 69 7.91 6.01 -7.34
N ARG A 70 7.91 4.98 -8.17
CA ARG A 70 9.12 4.27 -8.57
C ARG A 70 10.13 5.16 -9.30
N GLU A 71 9.68 6.25 -9.94
CA GLU A 71 10.59 7.24 -10.55
C GLU A 71 11.47 7.96 -9.51
N SER A 72 10.99 8.03 -8.26
CA SER A 72 11.67 8.72 -7.16
C SER A 72 12.40 7.78 -6.20
N GLY A 73 12.18 6.46 -6.26
CA GLY A 73 12.78 5.52 -5.35
C GLY A 73 12.31 4.08 -5.52
N LYS A 74 12.67 3.23 -4.55
CA LYS A 74 12.26 1.83 -4.51
C LYS A 74 10.85 1.71 -3.97
N VAL A 75 9.98 1.03 -4.70
CA VAL A 75 8.57 0.87 -4.34
C VAL A 75 8.22 -0.59 -4.16
N LEU A 76 7.56 -0.89 -3.06
CA LEU A 76 6.89 -2.16 -2.82
C LEU A 76 5.38 -1.98 -2.95
N PHE A 77 4.76 -2.81 -3.76
CA PHE A 77 3.31 -2.87 -3.90
C PHE A 77 2.78 -4.11 -3.15
N LEU A 78 1.78 -3.89 -2.30
CA LEU A 78 1.12 -4.94 -1.53
C LEU A 78 -0.38 -4.91 -1.85
N ASP A 79 -0.85 -5.99 -2.46
CA ASP A 79 -2.26 -6.20 -2.73
C ASP A 79 -2.89 -6.96 -1.55
N MET A 80 -3.70 -6.22 -0.78
CA MET A 80 -4.41 -6.70 0.39
C MET A 80 -5.90 -6.94 0.07
N GLU A 81 -6.25 -7.12 -1.20
CA GLU A 81 -7.60 -7.51 -1.59
C GLU A 81 -7.85 -8.99 -1.27
N GLU A 82 -9.06 -9.29 -0.82
CA GLU A 82 -9.48 -10.66 -0.48
C GLU A 82 -9.46 -11.61 -1.70
N LEU A 83 -9.70 -11.06 -2.88
CA LEU A 83 -9.70 -11.76 -4.17
C LEU A 83 -8.89 -10.94 -5.18
N SER A 84 -7.60 -11.06 -5.12
CA SER A 84 -6.71 -10.34 -6.01
C SER A 84 -6.63 -10.98 -7.39
N ILE A 85 -6.68 -10.14 -8.42
CA ILE A 85 -6.41 -10.54 -9.81
C ILE A 85 -4.96 -10.24 -10.25
N LEU A 86 -4.11 -9.78 -9.34
CA LEU A 86 -2.73 -9.37 -9.63
C LEU A 86 -1.93 -10.49 -10.28
N GLN A 87 -2.05 -11.73 -9.80
CA GLN A 87 -1.35 -12.87 -10.38
C GLN A 87 -1.77 -13.14 -11.83
N MET A 88 -3.06 -12.95 -12.13
CA MET A 88 -3.56 -13.10 -13.51
C MET A 88 -3.00 -12.00 -14.43
N MET A 89 -2.90 -10.78 -13.93
CA MET A 89 -2.37 -9.64 -14.69
C MET A 89 -0.87 -9.78 -14.94
N THR A 90 -0.10 -10.20 -13.96
CA THR A 90 1.35 -10.30 -14.06
C THR A 90 1.81 -11.55 -14.81
N LYS A 91 0.93 -12.54 -14.97
CA LYS A 91 1.23 -13.88 -15.53
C LYS A 91 2.39 -14.58 -14.82
N GLN A 92 2.73 -14.15 -13.64
CA GLN A 92 3.79 -14.74 -12.82
C GLN A 92 3.14 -15.57 -11.72
N GLN A 93 3.44 -16.85 -11.72
CA GLN A 93 3.19 -17.71 -10.56
C GLN A 93 4.43 -17.61 -9.68
N GLY A 94 4.40 -16.70 -8.71
CA GLY A 94 5.45 -16.61 -7.70
C GLY A 94 5.48 -17.91 -6.89
N ASN A 95 6.68 -18.45 -6.65
CA ASN A 95 6.84 -19.66 -5.83
C ASN A 95 6.63 -19.39 -4.33
N ARG A 96 6.44 -18.14 -3.92
CA ARG A 96 6.31 -17.72 -2.52
C ARG A 96 5.10 -16.79 -2.40
N SER A 97 4.25 -17.09 -1.41
CA SER A 97 3.02 -16.35 -1.13
C SER A 97 3.26 -15.24 -0.09
N PHE A 98 2.25 -14.40 0.11
CA PHE A 98 2.25 -13.43 1.21
C PHE A 98 2.37 -14.13 2.58
N VAL A 99 1.73 -15.30 2.72
CA VAL A 99 1.80 -16.12 3.94
C VAL A 99 3.24 -16.55 4.23
N ASP A 100 4.00 -16.96 3.20
CA ASP A 100 5.41 -17.35 3.36
C ASP A 100 6.24 -16.18 3.88
N LEU A 101 6.00 -14.96 3.38
CA LEU A 101 6.66 -13.75 3.86
C LEU A 101 6.30 -13.44 5.31
N LEU A 102 5.02 -13.51 5.68
CA LEU A 102 4.58 -13.27 7.06
C LEU A 102 5.18 -14.31 8.01
N TYR A 103 5.22 -15.57 7.60
CA TYR A 103 5.81 -16.65 8.39
C TYR A 103 7.31 -16.43 8.63
N LEU A 104 8.04 -15.99 7.62
CA LEU A 104 9.45 -15.61 7.77
C LEU A 104 9.63 -14.53 8.83
N MET A 105 8.78 -13.50 8.79
CA MET A 105 8.89 -12.35 9.67
C MET A 105 8.53 -12.64 11.13
N THR A 106 7.71 -13.66 11.39
CA THR A 106 7.39 -14.09 12.75
C THR A 106 8.50 -14.93 13.39
N ARG A 107 9.32 -15.61 12.60
CA ARG A 107 10.49 -16.31 13.09
C ARG A 107 11.63 -15.28 13.30
N GLN A 108 11.81 -14.83 14.51
CA GLN A 108 12.91 -13.91 14.93
C GLN A 108 14.33 -14.41 14.60
N GLU A 109 14.47 -15.55 13.96
CA GLU A 109 15.72 -16.07 13.40
C GLU A 109 16.18 -15.33 12.13
N ALA A 110 15.45 -14.32 11.71
CA ALA A 110 15.78 -13.48 10.57
C ALA A 110 17.04 -12.65 10.80
N GLY A 111 18.16 -13.31 10.88
CA GLY A 111 19.45 -12.73 10.59
C GLY A 111 19.52 -12.36 9.12
N GLY A 112 18.68 -11.42 8.66
CA GLY A 112 18.86 -10.75 7.38
C GLY A 112 18.35 -11.44 6.13
N GLU A 113 17.34 -12.30 6.18
CA GLU A 113 16.66 -12.67 4.92
C GLU A 113 15.93 -11.45 4.36
N ASP A 114 16.37 -11.05 3.18
CA ASP A 114 15.88 -9.85 2.49
C ASP A 114 14.43 -10.10 2.04
N ILE A 115 13.52 -9.18 2.40
CA ILE A 115 12.12 -9.15 1.89
C ILE A 115 12.09 -9.36 0.38
N ARG A 116 13.11 -8.89 -0.33
CA ARG A 116 13.26 -9.04 -1.78
C ARG A 116 13.27 -10.49 -2.25
N ALA A 117 13.68 -11.44 -1.43
CA ALA A 117 13.63 -12.85 -1.78
C ALA A 117 12.18 -13.36 -1.94
N TYR A 118 11.20 -12.59 -1.44
CA TYR A 118 9.77 -12.88 -1.50
C TYR A 118 9.01 -11.95 -2.45
N THR A 119 9.71 -11.04 -3.12
CA THR A 119 9.10 -10.15 -4.10
C THR A 119 9.29 -10.64 -5.52
N ASN A 120 8.32 -10.29 -6.34
CA ASN A 120 8.37 -10.37 -7.80
C ASN A 120 8.45 -8.94 -8.33
N CYS A 121 8.81 -8.77 -9.59
CA CYS A 121 8.86 -7.45 -10.22
C CYS A 121 7.87 -7.39 -11.39
N PHE A 122 7.04 -6.37 -11.42
CA PHE A 122 6.14 -6.07 -12.54
C PHE A 122 6.26 -4.59 -12.92
N MET A 123 6.64 -4.34 -14.16
CA MET A 123 6.84 -2.98 -14.70
C MET A 123 7.76 -2.09 -13.84
N GLY A 124 8.77 -2.71 -13.23
CA GLY A 124 9.76 -2.02 -12.39
C GLY A 124 9.32 -1.77 -10.94
N VAL A 125 8.12 -2.21 -10.55
CA VAL A 125 7.62 -2.17 -9.18
C VAL A 125 7.75 -3.56 -8.56
N ASP A 126 8.36 -3.64 -7.39
CA ASP A 126 8.40 -4.87 -6.62
C ASP A 126 7.03 -5.13 -5.98
N TYR A 127 6.58 -6.37 -5.99
CA TYR A 127 5.33 -6.77 -5.34
C TYR A 127 5.45 -8.14 -4.70
N VAL A 128 4.66 -8.38 -3.67
CA VAL A 128 4.50 -9.70 -3.05
C VAL A 128 3.29 -10.38 -3.69
N SER A 129 3.40 -11.69 -3.97
CA SER A 129 2.25 -12.46 -4.44
C SER A 129 1.12 -12.39 -3.41
N PRO A 130 -0.10 -11.98 -3.80
CA PRO A 130 -1.21 -11.81 -2.86
C PRO A 130 -1.59 -13.12 -2.18
N PHE A 131 -2.42 -13.02 -1.16
CA PHE A 131 -3.03 -14.19 -0.54
C PHE A 131 -3.80 -15.03 -1.58
N ALA A 132 -3.82 -16.34 -1.40
CA ALA A 132 -4.57 -17.24 -2.27
C ALA A 132 -6.09 -17.12 -2.04
N GLY A 133 -6.50 -16.63 -0.89
CA GLY A 133 -7.90 -16.41 -0.56
C GLY A 133 -8.10 -15.65 0.76
N PRO A 134 -9.36 -15.27 1.05
CA PRO A 134 -9.70 -14.48 2.24
C PRO A 134 -9.43 -15.22 3.56
N GLU A 135 -9.43 -16.54 3.55
CA GLU A 135 -9.17 -17.35 4.74
C GLU A 135 -7.72 -17.18 5.20
N GLU A 136 -6.75 -17.21 4.26
CA GLU A 136 -5.34 -17.02 4.60
C GLU A 136 -5.08 -15.67 5.27
N MET A 137 -5.73 -14.60 4.80
CA MET A 137 -5.62 -13.28 5.40
C MET A 137 -6.29 -13.21 6.78
N ALA A 138 -7.43 -13.90 6.95
CA ALA A 138 -8.19 -13.90 8.19
C ALA A 138 -7.48 -14.64 9.33
N ASP A 139 -6.64 -15.60 9.00
CA ASP A 139 -5.88 -16.41 9.96
C ASP A 139 -4.62 -15.70 10.48
N VAL A 140 -4.26 -14.56 9.89
CA VAL A 140 -3.08 -13.78 10.31
C VAL A 140 -3.37 -13.01 11.59
N GLU A 141 -2.64 -13.33 12.65
CA GLU A 141 -2.75 -12.65 13.94
C GLU A 141 -2.31 -11.19 13.86
N LYS A 142 -2.89 -10.35 14.70
CA LYS A 142 -2.59 -8.92 14.78
C LYS A 142 -1.10 -8.64 15.03
N GLU A 143 -0.48 -9.42 15.90
CA GLU A 143 0.92 -9.33 16.26
C GLU A 143 1.84 -9.55 15.07
N THR A 144 1.46 -10.46 14.18
CA THR A 144 2.16 -10.73 12.91
C THR A 144 2.12 -9.52 11.99
N TRP A 145 0.96 -8.86 11.87
CA TRP A 145 0.82 -7.63 11.10
C TRP A 145 1.70 -6.50 11.65
N VAL A 146 1.70 -6.32 12.98
CA VAL A 146 2.53 -5.30 13.62
C VAL A 146 4.01 -5.55 13.33
N ALA A 147 4.48 -6.78 13.48
CA ALA A 147 5.87 -7.16 13.18
C ALA A 147 6.22 -6.93 11.71
N PHE A 148 5.32 -7.31 10.80
CA PHE A 148 5.47 -7.09 9.37
C PHE A 148 5.66 -5.61 9.01
N PHE A 149 4.77 -4.74 9.49
CA PHE A 149 4.87 -3.31 9.21
C PHE A 149 6.10 -2.67 9.85
N GLN A 150 6.52 -3.13 11.03
CA GLN A 150 7.77 -2.68 11.66
C GLN A 150 8.99 -3.03 10.81
N GLN A 151 9.04 -4.24 10.25
CA GLN A 151 10.13 -4.65 9.36
C GLN A 151 10.09 -3.89 8.02
N LEU A 152 8.90 -3.62 7.48
CA LEU A 152 8.76 -2.78 6.28
C LEU A 152 9.28 -1.36 6.53
N MET A 153 9.02 -0.78 7.70
CA MET A 153 9.56 0.54 8.07
C MET A 153 11.09 0.56 8.16
N ALA A 154 11.70 -0.59 8.48
CA ALA A 154 13.15 -0.75 8.56
C ALA A 154 13.78 -1.22 7.24
N SER A 155 12.96 -1.53 6.22
CA SER A 155 13.42 -2.00 4.93
C SER A 155 14.05 -0.86 4.10
N ASP A 156 14.66 -1.21 2.98
CA ASP A 156 15.24 -0.24 2.05
C ASP A 156 14.27 0.23 0.95
N TYR A 157 12.97 -0.03 1.11
CA TYR A 157 11.94 0.57 0.28
C TYR A 157 11.66 2.01 0.71
N ASP A 158 11.61 2.90 -0.27
CA ASP A 158 11.28 4.32 -0.05
C ASP A 158 9.77 4.50 0.10
N THR A 159 8.98 3.73 -0.64
CA THR A 159 7.51 3.78 -0.61
C THR A 159 6.91 2.38 -0.60
N VAL A 160 5.89 2.19 0.21
CA VAL A 160 5.03 1.00 0.21
C VAL A 160 3.62 1.43 -0.16
N VAL A 161 3.10 0.90 -1.27
CA VAL A 161 1.72 1.14 -1.73
C VAL A 161 0.87 -0.06 -1.34
N LEU A 162 -0.18 0.19 -0.57
CA LEU A 162 -1.11 -0.81 -0.03
C LEU A 162 -2.47 -0.65 -0.71
N LEU A 163 -2.93 -1.69 -1.38
CA LEU A 163 -4.28 -1.75 -1.92
C LEU A 163 -5.16 -2.57 -0.96
N PHE A 164 -6.16 -1.93 -0.37
CA PHE A 164 -7.07 -2.57 0.57
C PHE A 164 -8.35 -3.03 -0.12
N GLY A 165 -8.81 -4.24 0.25
CA GLY A 165 -10.12 -4.75 -0.09
C GLY A 165 -11.25 -4.04 0.66
N ARG A 166 -12.48 -4.55 0.47
CA ARG A 166 -13.68 -3.95 1.07
C ARG A 166 -13.81 -4.18 2.57
N THR A 167 -13.30 -5.30 3.05
CA THR A 167 -13.46 -5.71 4.44
C THR A 167 -12.28 -5.20 5.25
N ILE A 168 -12.46 -4.05 5.90
CA ILE A 168 -11.55 -3.64 6.96
C ILE A 168 -12.00 -4.41 8.21
N ARG A 169 -11.30 -5.47 8.55
CA ARG A 169 -11.44 -6.11 9.87
C ARG A 169 -10.52 -5.38 10.82
N GLY A 170 -11.15 -4.76 11.84
CA GLY A 170 -10.45 -4.08 12.93
C GLY A 170 -9.97 -5.05 13.99
#